data_d171cd79c5daeeb6cbeeeeef87d6e96a
#
_entry.id   d171cd79c5daeeb6cbeeeeef87d6e96a
#
_cell.length_a   1.000
_cell.length_b   1.000
_cell.length_c   1.000
_cell.angle_alpha   90.00
_cell.angle_beta   90.00
_cell.angle_gamma   90.00
#
_symmetry.space_group_name_H-M   'P 1'
#
loop_
_entity.id
_entity.type
_entity.pdbx_description
1 polymer ?
#
loop_
_entity_poly.entity_id
_entity_poly.type
_entity_poly.pdbx_seq_one_letter_code
_entity_poly.pdbx_strand_id
1 'polypeptide(L)'
;MIRLILIPSLAAALAFTFCSSAKSAPSSADALKSTMSSAQKKPYSAQVVGVQWLNPLHRKDYPTEWQLLRIIGLAEPNKNDDMVKSEPELFLGIQPILAIASGNDGTRSFTGYFSAYIDDLISPFRDIYFSDSKYFYNAHSLKDKSTRRELAGIRVEHALPEGKLVPGEATAIIQESIVGSFDIGNPNFPKSWTRPTLPDIHLTMGGANAGFTSLARGLSYLEANPSQTLWVMNWDAPSYPPQDNQINENMVLLVLAGPDYKTERAPLAWLSHPATTNAEDFKSDSDQPPRTVQAWKAVFGKAIRNAGKQTADIGFVIHDANKSHLSSSNRLAHLARTVTEEMPALDFMVDTFNTPFVLGNMGAGTALTNVALAIAYANHVGKSVLVAGTTEESQLTATVVAPPAIVRPINPDKPWFRARSGSHTYLAWWGARHDADLILQGYSR
;
A
#
# COMPACT_ATOMS: atom_id res chain seq x y z
N MET A 1 -62.88 18.99 -3.83
CA MET A 1 -63.30 19.13 -5.27
C MET A 1 -62.23 18.50 -6.12
N ILE A 2 -62.56 17.33 -6.65
CA ILE A 2 -61.73 16.48 -7.47
C ILE A 2 -61.96 16.88 -8.92
N ARG A 3 -60.92 17.13 -9.70
CA ARG A 3 -61.01 17.15 -11.15
C ARG A 3 -60.05 16.12 -11.73
N LEU A 4 -60.70 15.07 -12.25
CA LEU A 4 -60.11 14.06 -13.13
C LEU A 4 -59.97 14.69 -14.52
N ILE A 5 -58.79 14.49 -15.16
CA ILE A 5 -58.60 14.75 -16.60
C ILE A 5 -58.22 13.43 -17.26
N LEU A 6 -59.13 12.98 -18.10
CA LEU A 6 -58.97 11.85 -19.05
C LEU A 6 -58.12 12.32 -20.25
N ILE A 7 -57.18 11.47 -20.68
CA ILE A 7 -56.49 11.60 -21.97
C ILE A 7 -56.82 10.36 -22.81
N PRO A 8 -57.25 10.52 -24.07
CA PRO A 8 -57.62 9.40 -24.92
C PRO A 8 -56.40 8.76 -25.60
N SER A 9 -56.46 7.44 -25.70
CA SER A 9 -55.53 6.57 -26.46
C SER A 9 -55.75 6.69 -27.95
N LEU A 10 -54.64 6.88 -28.69
CA LEU A 10 -54.64 6.75 -30.15
C LEU A 10 -53.83 5.50 -30.52
N ALA A 11 -54.52 4.50 -31.02
CA ALA A 11 -53.91 3.29 -31.60
C ALA A 11 -53.57 3.54 -33.07
N ALA A 12 -52.31 3.43 -33.46
CA ALA A 12 -51.89 3.38 -34.86
C ALA A 12 -51.28 2.00 -35.14
N ALA A 13 -51.97 1.24 -35.98
CA ALA A 13 -51.49 -0.03 -36.48
C ALA A 13 -50.49 0.23 -37.63
N LEU A 14 -49.25 -0.28 -37.49
CA LEU A 14 -48.27 -0.34 -38.58
C LEU A 14 -48.00 -1.80 -38.94
N ALA A 15 -48.40 -2.16 -40.18
CA ALA A 15 -48.10 -3.44 -40.80
C ALA A 15 -46.61 -3.47 -41.19
N PHE A 16 -45.87 -4.43 -40.69
CA PHE A 16 -44.51 -4.72 -41.12
C PHE A 16 -44.49 -5.93 -42.04
N THR A 17 -44.09 -5.68 -43.29
CA THR A 17 -43.79 -6.68 -44.31
C THR A 17 -42.47 -7.38 -43.96
N PHE A 18 -42.50 -8.69 -43.76
CA PHE A 18 -41.30 -9.51 -43.57
C PHE A 18 -40.58 -9.69 -44.90
N CYS A 19 -39.40 -9.08 -45.03
CA CYS A 19 -38.44 -9.43 -46.06
C CYS A 19 -37.40 -10.37 -45.42
N SER A 20 -37.46 -11.63 -45.76
CA SER A 20 -36.54 -12.68 -45.32
C SER A 20 -35.22 -12.55 -46.07
N SER A 21 -34.20 -12.00 -45.42
CA SER A 21 -32.82 -12.06 -45.91
C SER A 21 -32.07 -13.15 -45.14
N ALA A 22 -31.77 -14.24 -45.77
CA ALA A 22 -30.89 -15.28 -45.24
C ALA A 22 -29.47 -14.71 -45.02
N LYS A 23 -29.07 -14.49 -43.80
CA LYS A 23 -27.67 -14.23 -43.43
C LYS A 23 -26.95 -15.58 -43.34
N SER A 24 -25.97 -15.77 -44.22
CA SER A 24 -25.00 -16.85 -44.15
C SER A 24 -24.28 -16.82 -42.82
N ALA A 25 -24.17 -17.96 -42.13
CA ALA A 25 -23.40 -18.12 -40.89
C ALA A 25 -21.92 -17.79 -41.15
N PRO A 26 -21.25 -17.07 -40.25
CA PRO A 26 -19.82 -16.81 -40.39
C PRO A 26 -19.03 -18.12 -40.30
N SER A 27 -18.01 -18.24 -41.15
CA SER A 27 -17.14 -19.41 -41.22
C SER A 27 -16.37 -19.57 -39.92
N SER A 28 -16.09 -20.81 -39.51
CA SER A 28 -15.34 -21.16 -38.29
C SER A 28 -13.96 -20.51 -38.19
N ALA A 29 -13.41 -19.97 -39.28
CA ALA A 29 -12.14 -19.24 -39.31
C ALA A 29 -12.23 -17.82 -38.76
N ASP A 30 -13.41 -17.16 -38.86
CA ASP A 30 -13.59 -15.80 -38.31
C ASP A 30 -13.91 -15.81 -36.82
N ALA A 31 -14.52 -16.88 -36.31
CA ALA A 31 -14.72 -17.07 -34.86
C ALA A 31 -13.40 -17.32 -34.12
N LEU A 32 -12.43 -17.98 -34.75
CA LEU A 32 -11.10 -18.19 -34.19
C LEU A 32 -10.23 -16.92 -34.19
N LYS A 33 -10.44 -15.98 -35.10
CA LYS A 33 -9.73 -14.68 -35.12
C LYS A 33 -10.26 -13.68 -34.12
N SER A 34 -11.53 -13.76 -33.71
CA SER A 34 -12.09 -12.86 -32.69
C SER A 34 -11.66 -13.24 -31.25
N THR A 35 -11.22 -14.47 -31.02
CA THR A 35 -10.73 -14.96 -29.73
C THR A 35 -9.23 -14.71 -29.50
N MET A 36 -8.46 -14.26 -30.49
CA MET A 36 -7.01 -14.08 -30.40
C MET A 36 -6.55 -12.63 -30.23
N SER A 37 -7.46 -11.68 -30.06
CA SER A 37 -7.07 -10.27 -29.79
C SER A 37 -7.60 -9.78 -28.45
N SER A 38 -7.32 -10.50 -27.39
CA SER A 38 -7.13 -9.83 -26.09
C SER A 38 -5.75 -9.19 -26.13
N ALA A 39 -5.68 -7.94 -26.59
CA ALA A 39 -4.45 -7.16 -26.52
C ALA A 39 -3.92 -7.27 -25.08
N GLN A 40 -2.78 -7.92 -24.94
CA GLN A 40 -2.15 -8.16 -23.64
C GLN A 40 -1.86 -6.77 -23.06
N LYS A 41 -2.62 -6.36 -22.03
CA LYS A 41 -2.48 -5.04 -21.42
C LYS A 41 -1.03 -4.83 -21.04
N LYS A 42 -0.44 -3.70 -21.49
CA LYS A 42 0.95 -3.36 -21.17
C LYS A 42 1.11 -3.35 -19.64
N PRO A 43 2.18 -3.94 -19.08
CA PRO A 43 2.45 -3.87 -17.66
C PRO A 43 2.46 -2.42 -17.16
N TYR A 44 1.79 -2.19 -16.03
CA TYR A 44 1.76 -0.88 -15.38
C TYR A 44 2.32 -0.98 -13.97
N SER A 45 3.25 -0.10 -13.64
CA SER A 45 3.80 0.03 -12.29
C SER A 45 3.92 1.49 -11.91
N ALA A 46 3.51 1.83 -10.70
CA ALA A 46 3.64 3.16 -10.15
C ALA A 46 4.99 3.35 -9.44
N GLN A 47 5.49 4.58 -9.46
CA GLN A 47 6.61 5.00 -8.64
C GLN A 47 6.17 5.11 -7.18
N VAL A 48 6.95 4.55 -6.25
CA VAL A 48 6.83 4.85 -4.83
C VAL A 48 7.80 5.98 -4.51
N VAL A 49 7.32 7.16 -4.15
CA VAL A 49 8.16 8.33 -3.90
C VAL A 49 8.29 8.68 -2.42
N GLY A 50 7.41 8.14 -1.58
CA GLY A 50 7.46 8.31 -0.14
C GLY A 50 6.78 7.17 0.60
N VAL A 51 7.29 6.84 1.78
CA VAL A 51 6.77 5.84 2.70
C VAL A 51 6.78 6.38 4.11
N GLN A 52 5.66 6.25 4.82
CA GLN A 52 5.60 6.45 6.26
C GLN A 52 4.98 5.22 6.91
N TRP A 53 5.56 4.80 8.01
CA TRP A 53 5.08 3.66 8.78
C TRP A 53 5.04 4.00 10.27
N LEU A 54 3.86 3.97 10.85
CA LEU A 54 3.65 3.95 12.29
C LEU A 54 3.42 2.50 12.69
N ASN A 55 4.26 1.97 13.51
CA ASN A 55 4.42 0.53 13.71
C ASN A 55 4.36 0.13 15.18
N PRO A 56 4.17 -1.17 15.47
CA PRO A 56 4.14 -1.71 16.82
C PRO A 56 5.43 -1.54 17.63
N LEU A 57 6.55 -1.25 17.00
CA LEU A 57 7.82 -1.06 17.70
C LEU A 57 7.90 0.25 18.47
N HIS A 58 7.05 1.20 18.12
CA HIS A 58 6.95 2.50 18.77
C HIS A 58 8.28 3.22 18.97
N ARG A 59 9.21 3.03 18.05
CA ARG A 59 10.54 3.64 18.08
C ARG A 59 10.53 4.96 17.33
N LYS A 60 10.06 6.01 18.02
CA LYS A 60 10.02 7.37 17.46
C LYS A 60 11.42 7.94 17.14
N ASP A 61 12.44 7.39 17.70
CA ASP A 61 13.81 7.89 17.59
C ASP A 61 14.60 7.40 16.39
N TYR A 62 14.01 6.50 15.57
CA TYR A 62 14.60 6.07 14.30
C TYR A 62 13.66 6.38 13.12
N PRO A 63 14.20 6.71 11.94
CA PRO A 63 13.39 7.01 10.76
C PRO A 63 12.67 5.77 10.22
N THR A 64 11.59 5.97 9.47
CA THR A 64 10.80 4.90 8.86
C THR A 64 11.65 3.92 8.07
N GLU A 65 12.62 4.39 7.28
CA GLU A 65 13.53 3.54 6.52
C GLU A 65 14.24 2.51 7.42
N TRP A 66 14.87 2.98 8.50
CA TRP A 66 15.57 2.10 9.43
C TRP A 66 14.62 1.08 10.07
N GLN A 67 13.43 1.51 10.46
CA GLN A 67 12.47 0.64 11.13
C GLN A 67 12.04 -0.53 10.22
N LEU A 68 11.76 -0.25 8.95
CA LEU A 68 11.44 -1.29 7.96
C LEU A 68 12.61 -2.25 7.76
N LEU A 69 13.81 -1.71 7.60
CA LEU A 69 15.03 -2.52 7.43
C LEU A 69 15.35 -3.37 8.67
N ARG A 70 15.09 -2.84 9.86
CA ARG A 70 15.27 -3.57 11.12
C ARG A 70 14.36 -4.78 11.22
N ILE A 71 13.08 -4.62 10.83
CA ILE A 71 12.11 -5.71 10.85
C ILE A 71 12.52 -6.88 9.96
N ILE A 72 13.01 -6.59 8.77
CA ILE A 72 13.45 -7.64 7.83
C ILE A 72 14.90 -8.08 8.03
N GLY A 73 15.54 -7.64 9.13
CA GLY A 73 16.88 -8.09 9.51
C GLY A 73 18.03 -7.48 8.69
N LEU A 74 17.80 -6.37 7.97
CA LEU A 74 18.81 -5.71 7.14
C LEU A 74 19.52 -4.55 7.85
N ALA A 75 19.02 -4.06 8.98
CA ALA A 75 19.64 -3.00 9.76
C ALA A 75 19.71 -3.38 11.24
N GLU A 76 20.80 -2.97 11.90
CA GLU A 76 21.01 -3.19 13.31
C GLU A 76 21.08 -1.84 14.08
N PRO A 77 20.73 -1.82 15.35
CA PRO A 77 20.93 -0.65 16.20
C PRO A 77 22.42 -0.30 16.31
N ASN A 78 22.72 0.99 16.40
CA ASN A 78 24.08 1.42 16.66
C ASN A 78 24.54 1.01 18.07
N LYS A 79 25.36 -0.02 18.17
CA LYS A 79 25.89 -0.55 19.42
C LYS A 79 26.75 0.46 20.21
N ASN A 80 27.16 1.57 19.60
CA ASN A 80 27.92 2.64 20.24
C ASN A 80 27.01 3.75 20.80
N ASP A 81 25.71 3.74 20.50
CA ASP A 81 24.75 4.67 21.09
C ASP A 81 24.55 4.37 22.58
N ASP A 82 24.54 5.41 23.41
CA ASP A 82 24.52 5.25 24.87
C ASP A 82 23.22 4.62 25.38
N MET A 83 22.07 4.89 24.74
CA MET A 83 20.81 4.23 25.08
C MET A 83 20.81 2.76 24.67
N VAL A 84 21.37 2.44 23.50
CA VAL A 84 21.48 1.03 23.08
C VAL A 84 22.37 0.24 24.04
N LYS A 85 23.39 0.88 24.61
CA LYS A 85 24.25 0.28 25.66
C LYS A 85 23.54 0.12 27.01
N SER A 86 22.75 1.13 27.39
CA SER A 86 22.08 1.12 28.72
C SER A 86 20.83 0.22 28.72
N GLU A 87 20.14 0.09 27.59
CA GLU A 87 18.87 -0.64 27.48
C GLU A 87 18.86 -1.55 26.25
N PRO A 88 19.80 -2.50 26.12
CA PRO A 88 19.96 -3.29 24.91
C PRO A 88 18.72 -4.10 24.55
N GLU A 89 17.96 -4.58 25.53
CA GLU A 89 16.72 -5.34 25.32
C GLU A 89 15.63 -4.56 24.56
N LEU A 90 15.61 -3.24 24.72
CA LEU A 90 14.66 -2.38 23.99
C LEU A 90 15.01 -2.23 22.51
N PHE A 91 16.26 -2.48 22.12
CA PHE A 91 16.76 -2.26 20.78
C PHE A 91 17.10 -3.56 20.04
N LEU A 92 17.49 -4.61 20.77
CA LEU A 92 17.92 -5.88 20.19
C LEU A 92 16.75 -6.82 19.87
N GLY A 93 15.65 -6.70 20.62
CA GLY A 93 14.42 -7.46 20.38
C GLY A 93 13.43 -6.74 19.48
N ILE A 94 12.76 -7.49 18.61
CA ILE A 94 11.52 -7.03 18.01
C ILE A 94 10.41 -7.57 18.90
N GLN A 95 9.76 -6.67 19.63
CA GLN A 95 8.65 -7.07 20.48
C GLN A 95 7.35 -6.75 19.78
N PRO A 96 6.43 -7.70 19.64
CA PRO A 96 5.07 -7.39 19.24
C PRO A 96 4.47 -6.48 20.32
N ILE A 97 4.10 -5.28 19.96
CA ILE A 97 3.48 -4.34 20.87
C ILE A 97 1.99 -4.60 20.84
N LEU A 98 1.50 -5.20 21.90
CA LEU A 98 0.06 -5.36 22.15
C LEU A 98 -0.57 -4.08 22.69
N ALA A 99 0.25 -3.15 23.11
CA ALA A 99 -0.23 -1.87 23.62
C ALA A 99 -0.42 -0.87 22.49
N ILE A 100 -1.41 -0.05 22.66
CA ILE A 100 -1.56 1.16 21.88
C ILE A 100 -0.44 2.09 22.28
N ALA A 101 0.51 2.19 21.40
CA ALA A 101 1.78 2.77 21.69
C ALA A 101 1.72 4.28 21.84
N SER A 102 0.92 4.95 21.04
CA SER A 102 0.81 6.40 21.12
C SER A 102 -0.19 6.81 22.16
N GLY A 103 0.21 6.63 23.44
CA GLY A 103 -0.46 7.34 24.50
C GLY A 103 -1.91 7.59 24.23
N ASN A 104 -2.66 6.65 24.56
CA ASN A 104 -4.08 6.81 24.70
C ASN A 104 -4.41 7.75 25.86
N ASP A 105 -3.48 8.59 26.19
CA ASP A 105 -3.59 9.54 27.28
C ASP A 105 -4.72 10.53 26.98
N GLY A 106 -5.94 10.10 27.30
CA GLY A 106 -7.13 10.92 27.19
C GLY A 106 -8.11 10.56 26.05
N THR A 107 -7.71 9.77 25.07
CA THR A 107 -8.66 9.31 24.04
C THR A 107 -9.24 7.94 24.44
N ARG A 108 -10.53 7.90 24.75
CA ARG A 108 -11.23 6.68 25.17
C ARG A 108 -12.04 6.04 24.04
N SER A 109 -11.85 6.48 22.81
CA SER A 109 -12.59 5.97 21.67
C SER A 109 -11.68 5.52 20.55
N PHE A 110 -12.13 4.55 19.77
CA PHE A 110 -11.42 4.08 18.60
C PHE A 110 -11.24 5.18 17.54
N THR A 111 -12.23 6.05 17.39
CA THR A 111 -12.16 7.24 16.52
C THR A 111 -11.08 8.22 16.98
N GLY A 112 -10.96 8.46 18.29
CA GLY A 112 -9.91 9.32 18.83
C GLY A 112 -8.50 8.79 18.58
N TYR A 113 -8.31 7.48 18.65
CA TYR A 113 -7.06 6.84 18.23
C TYR A 113 -6.76 7.07 16.76
N PHE A 114 -7.75 6.82 15.92
CA PHE A 114 -7.60 7.01 14.49
C PHE A 114 -7.17 8.44 14.16
N SER A 115 -7.81 9.43 14.80
CA SER A 115 -7.44 10.85 14.62
C SER A 115 -5.97 11.11 15.00
N ALA A 116 -5.53 10.64 16.18
CA ALA A 116 -4.15 10.81 16.63
C ALA A 116 -3.14 10.13 15.66
N TYR A 117 -3.48 8.94 15.17
CA TYR A 117 -2.65 8.24 14.17
C TYR A 117 -2.55 8.98 12.85
N ILE A 118 -3.66 9.54 12.36
CA ILE A 118 -3.66 10.34 11.13
C ILE A 118 -2.75 11.55 11.28
N ASP A 119 -2.82 12.25 12.40
CA ASP A 119 -1.97 13.42 12.65
C ASP A 119 -0.49 13.02 12.76
N ASP A 120 -0.18 11.98 13.49
CA ASP A 120 1.20 11.46 13.62
C ASP A 120 1.75 10.95 12.27
N LEU A 121 0.90 10.40 11.41
CA LEU A 121 1.29 9.92 10.08
C LEU A 121 1.59 11.09 9.13
N ILE A 122 0.76 12.14 9.15
CA ILE A 122 0.82 13.25 8.21
C ILE A 122 1.88 14.28 8.62
N SER A 123 2.09 14.51 9.91
CA SER A 123 3.04 15.50 10.42
C SER A 123 4.44 15.42 9.81
N PRO A 124 5.08 14.25 9.65
CA PRO A 124 6.41 14.17 9.05
C PRO A 124 6.43 14.61 7.58
N PHE A 125 5.34 14.38 6.83
CA PHE A 125 5.23 14.85 5.44
C PHE A 125 5.09 16.37 5.40
N ARG A 126 4.28 16.92 6.28
CA ARG A 126 4.14 18.38 6.46
C ARG A 126 5.49 19.02 6.80
N ASP A 127 6.19 18.48 7.78
CA ASP A 127 7.44 19.07 8.27
C ASP A 127 8.53 19.06 7.20
N ILE A 128 8.66 17.99 6.43
CA ILE A 128 9.57 17.94 5.29
C ILE A 128 9.11 18.91 4.20
N TYR A 129 7.81 18.97 3.92
CA TYR A 129 7.23 19.83 2.92
C TYR A 129 7.47 21.32 3.21
N PHE A 130 7.29 21.76 4.45
CA PHE A 130 7.47 23.14 4.87
C PHE A 130 8.90 23.49 5.30
N SER A 131 9.70 22.54 5.75
CA SER A 131 11.09 22.78 6.15
C SER A 131 12.04 22.90 4.97
N ASP A 132 11.72 22.30 3.83
CA ASP A 132 12.48 22.53 2.61
C ASP A 132 12.22 23.95 2.10
N SER A 133 13.26 24.79 2.14
CA SER A 133 13.16 26.21 1.76
C SER A 133 12.59 26.42 0.35
N LYS A 134 12.84 25.48 -0.56
CA LYS A 134 12.30 25.52 -1.92
C LYS A 134 10.80 25.30 -1.94
N TYR A 135 10.28 24.35 -1.18
CA TYR A 135 8.85 24.13 -1.04
C TYR A 135 8.17 25.27 -0.28
N PHE A 136 8.75 25.70 0.84
CA PHE A 136 8.20 26.75 1.68
C PHE A 136 8.06 28.07 0.92
N TYR A 137 9.13 28.54 0.29
CA TYR A 137 9.09 29.80 -0.45
C TYR A 137 8.17 29.74 -1.66
N ASN A 138 8.14 28.63 -2.39
CA ASN A 138 7.23 28.49 -3.51
C ASN A 138 5.78 28.32 -3.05
N ALA A 139 5.55 27.73 -1.89
CA ALA A 139 4.24 27.67 -1.27
C ALA A 139 3.66 29.06 -1.00
N HIS A 140 4.47 29.97 -0.48
CA HIS A 140 4.05 31.30 -0.09
C HIS A 140 4.23 32.35 -1.20
N SER A 141 5.25 32.23 -2.04
CA SER A 141 5.50 33.15 -3.15
C SER A 141 4.60 32.93 -4.36
N LEU A 142 4.00 31.75 -4.50
CA LEU A 142 2.99 31.40 -5.53
C LEU A 142 3.50 31.46 -6.98
N LYS A 143 4.79 31.58 -7.19
CA LYS A 143 5.37 31.73 -8.54
C LYS A 143 5.48 30.39 -9.26
N ASP A 144 5.78 29.32 -8.54
CA ASP A 144 5.94 27.99 -9.12
C ASP A 144 5.18 26.93 -8.34
N LYS A 145 4.14 26.35 -8.96
CA LYS A 145 3.33 25.26 -8.41
C LYS A 145 3.92 23.89 -8.69
N SER A 146 4.95 23.79 -9.53
CA SER A 146 5.55 22.52 -9.95
C SER A 146 6.26 21.81 -8.79
N THR A 147 6.68 22.55 -7.77
CA THR A 147 7.36 22.01 -6.58
C THR A 147 6.47 21.23 -5.62
N ARG A 148 5.15 21.17 -5.90
CA ARG A 148 4.16 20.43 -5.08
C ARG A 148 3.60 19.20 -5.77
N ARG A 149 4.31 18.66 -6.72
CA ARG A 149 3.80 17.56 -7.57
C ARG A 149 3.38 16.34 -6.76
N GLU A 150 4.11 15.98 -5.72
CA GLU A 150 3.79 14.83 -4.88
C GLU A 150 2.52 15.00 -4.05
N LEU A 151 2.11 16.25 -3.82
CA LEU A 151 0.92 16.56 -3.03
C LEU A 151 -0.22 17.14 -3.87
N ALA A 152 0.00 17.40 -5.15
CA ALA A 152 -0.99 18.02 -6.03
C ALA A 152 -2.16 17.08 -6.28
N GLY A 153 -3.37 17.56 -5.96
CA GLY A 153 -4.61 16.82 -6.23
C GLY A 153 -4.70 15.52 -5.44
N ILE A 154 -4.46 15.59 -4.12
CA ILE A 154 -4.42 14.42 -3.24
C ILE A 154 -5.69 13.59 -3.36
N ARG A 155 -5.55 12.40 -3.92
CA ARG A 155 -6.48 11.30 -3.77
C ARG A 155 -5.93 10.35 -2.72
N VAL A 156 -6.80 9.90 -1.81
CA VAL A 156 -6.46 8.95 -0.77
C VAL A 156 -7.31 7.70 -0.93
N GLU A 157 -6.66 6.56 -1.06
CA GLU A 157 -7.27 5.23 -0.97
C GLU A 157 -6.86 4.63 0.37
N HIS A 158 -7.80 4.44 1.28
CA HIS A 158 -7.50 4.02 2.64
C HIS A 158 -8.24 2.76 3.05
N ALA A 159 -7.50 1.74 3.48
CA ALA A 159 -8.04 0.50 4.03
C ALA A 159 -8.20 0.62 5.55
N LEU A 160 -9.38 0.27 6.04
CA LEU A 160 -9.77 0.34 7.44
C LEU A 160 -10.44 -0.95 7.91
N PRO A 161 -10.37 -1.28 9.20
CA PRO A 161 -11.07 -2.42 9.76
C PRO A 161 -12.58 -2.26 9.68
N GLU A 162 -13.25 -3.34 9.32
CA GLU A 162 -14.71 -3.37 9.27
C GLU A 162 -15.32 -3.27 10.67
N GLY A 163 -16.39 -2.49 10.80
CA GLY A 163 -17.19 -2.39 12.02
C GLY A 163 -16.57 -1.61 13.18
N LYS A 164 -15.36 -1.07 13.04
CA LYS A 164 -14.69 -0.31 14.12
C LYS A 164 -14.81 1.21 13.99
N LEU A 165 -14.96 1.72 12.79
CA LEU A 165 -15.08 3.15 12.47
C LEU A 165 -16.33 3.41 11.64
N VAL A 166 -16.92 4.57 11.82
CA VAL A 166 -17.96 5.10 10.93
C VAL A 166 -17.28 5.71 9.71
N PRO A 167 -17.55 5.22 8.48
CA PRO A 167 -16.82 5.67 7.30
C PRO A 167 -16.85 7.19 7.06
N GLY A 168 -17.98 7.85 7.33
CA GLY A 168 -18.11 9.30 7.19
C GLY A 168 -17.22 10.08 8.16
N GLU A 169 -17.12 9.63 9.42
CA GLU A 169 -16.23 10.24 10.42
C GLU A 169 -14.77 10.04 10.06
N ALA A 170 -14.39 8.83 9.62
CA ALA A 170 -13.02 8.55 9.19
C ALA A 170 -12.63 9.42 7.99
N THR A 171 -13.53 9.60 7.03
CA THR A 171 -13.31 10.50 5.88
C THR A 171 -13.08 11.94 6.34
N ALA A 172 -13.92 12.45 7.23
CA ALA A 172 -13.80 13.81 7.74
C ALA A 172 -12.47 14.03 8.47
N ILE A 173 -12.07 13.11 9.35
CA ILE A 173 -10.79 13.18 10.09
C ILE A 173 -9.60 13.28 9.13
N ILE A 174 -9.53 12.41 8.12
CA ILE A 174 -8.44 12.44 7.13
C ILE A 174 -8.43 13.76 6.38
N GLN A 175 -9.61 14.20 5.93
CA GLN A 175 -9.76 15.43 5.15
C GLN A 175 -9.36 16.66 5.97
N GLU A 176 -9.83 16.77 7.21
CA GLU A 176 -9.49 17.85 8.12
C GLU A 176 -8.00 17.89 8.46
N SER A 177 -7.40 16.73 8.75
CA SER A 177 -5.97 16.64 9.05
C SER A 177 -5.10 17.06 7.85
N ILE A 178 -5.43 16.61 6.63
CA ILE A 178 -4.72 17.02 5.42
C ILE A 178 -4.90 18.52 5.15
N VAL A 179 -6.13 19.00 5.21
CA VAL A 179 -6.46 20.42 4.98
C VAL A 179 -5.70 21.31 5.97
N GLY A 180 -5.75 20.97 7.26
CA GLY A 180 -5.06 21.72 8.31
C GLY A 180 -3.54 21.65 8.21
N SER A 181 -2.99 20.47 7.91
CA SER A 181 -1.54 20.27 7.81
C SER A 181 -0.91 21.02 6.64
N PHE A 182 -1.63 21.20 5.54
CA PHE A 182 -1.10 21.81 4.31
C PHE A 182 -1.74 23.14 3.93
N ASP A 183 -2.47 23.77 4.84
CA ASP A 183 -3.15 25.07 4.64
C ASP A 183 -4.06 25.12 3.40
N ILE A 184 -4.73 24.02 3.06
CA ILE A 184 -5.63 23.96 1.91
C ILE A 184 -6.80 24.92 2.12
N GLY A 185 -7.01 25.83 1.17
CA GLY A 185 -8.09 26.82 1.22
C GLY A 185 -7.82 27.99 2.16
N ASN A 186 -6.62 28.12 2.73
CA ASN A 186 -6.28 29.28 3.57
C ASN A 186 -6.42 30.58 2.77
N PRO A 187 -7.29 31.52 3.19
CA PRO A 187 -7.56 32.77 2.48
C PRO A 187 -6.34 33.69 2.37
N ASN A 188 -5.37 33.57 3.28
CA ASN A 188 -4.11 34.30 3.24
C ASN A 188 -3.16 33.77 2.16
N PHE A 189 -3.35 32.52 1.74
CA PHE A 189 -2.53 31.84 0.75
C PHE A 189 -3.38 31.15 -0.33
N PRO A 190 -4.27 31.88 -1.03
CA PRO A 190 -5.32 31.29 -1.88
C PRO A 190 -4.77 30.50 -3.08
N LYS A 191 -3.51 30.69 -3.41
CA LYS A 191 -2.84 29.99 -4.51
C LYS A 191 -1.83 28.96 -4.02
N SER A 192 -1.77 28.67 -2.73
CA SER A 192 -0.78 27.74 -2.20
C SER A 192 -1.01 26.29 -2.63
N TRP A 193 -2.16 25.99 -3.22
CA TRP A 193 -2.50 24.68 -3.79
C TRP A 193 -2.76 24.77 -5.29
N THR A 194 -2.39 23.70 -5.98
CA THR A 194 -2.64 23.59 -7.42
C THR A 194 -4.11 23.44 -7.76
N ARG A 195 -4.92 22.98 -6.79
CA ARG A 195 -6.39 22.81 -6.92
C ARG A 195 -7.09 23.32 -5.67
N PRO A 196 -8.22 24.01 -5.82
CA PRO A 196 -9.03 24.46 -4.69
C PRO A 196 -9.93 23.35 -4.11
N THR A 197 -9.87 22.14 -4.67
CA THR A 197 -10.70 21.00 -4.24
C THR A 197 -10.10 20.34 -3.01
N LEU A 198 -11.00 19.94 -2.11
CA LEU A 198 -10.64 19.13 -0.94
C LEU A 198 -10.01 17.80 -1.38
N PRO A 199 -9.22 17.15 -0.51
CA PRO A 199 -8.73 15.81 -0.74
C PRO A 199 -9.89 14.84 -1.04
N ASP A 200 -9.71 13.99 -2.04
CA ASP A 200 -10.68 12.97 -2.48
C ASP A 200 -10.39 11.65 -1.76
N ILE A 201 -11.19 11.35 -0.73
CA ILE A 201 -10.96 10.24 0.19
C ILE A 201 -11.87 9.05 -0.18
N HIS A 202 -11.26 7.90 -0.41
CA HIS A 202 -11.93 6.63 -0.69
C HIS A 202 -11.54 5.57 0.33
N LEU A 203 -12.53 5.05 1.03
CA LEU A 203 -12.34 4.02 2.04
C LEU A 203 -12.60 2.61 1.47
N THR A 204 -11.84 1.64 1.97
CA THR A 204 -12.07 0.21 1.79
C THR A 204 -12.17 -0.42 3.18
N MET A 205 -13.36 -0.82 3.56
CA MET A 205 -13.58 -1.52 4.83
C MET A 205 -13.30 -3.00 4.64
N GLY A 206 -12.56 -3.63 5.56
CA GLY A 206 -12.27 -5.07 5.45
C GLY A 206 -11.17 -5.56 6.38
N GLY A 207 -10.68 -6.78 6.10
CA GLY A 207 -9.60 -7.44 6.84
C GLY A 207 -8.22 -7.25 6.21
N ALA A 208 -7.38 -8.27 6.31
CA ALA A 208 -5.98 -8.22 5.91
C ALA A 208 -5.73 -7.86 4.44
N ASN A 209 -6.65 -8.22 3.54
CA ASN A 209 -6.55 -7.93 2.10
C ASN A 209 -7.11 -6.56 1.69
N ALA A 210 -7.76 -5.82 2.61
CA ALA A 210 -8.36 -4.52 2.30
C ALA A 210 -7.34 -3.52 1.69
N GLY A 211 -6.09 -3.54 2.19
CA GLY A 211 -5.00 -2.72 1.65
C GLY A 211 -4.64 -3.05 0.20
N PHE A 212 -4.72 -4.30 -0.23
CA PHE A 212 -4.53 -4.66 -1.64
C PHE A 212 -5.66 -4.16 -2.52
N THR A 213 -6.89 -4.16 -2.01
CA THR A 213 -8.05 -3.60 -2.72
C THR A 213 -7.91 -2.09 -2.91
N SER A 214 -7.54 -1.36 -1.84
CA SER A 214 -7.22 0.07 -1.92
C SER A 214 -6.10 0.34 -2.92
N LEU A 215 -5.02 -0.46 -2.87
CA LEU A 215 -3.91 -0.34 -3.81
C LEU A 215 -4.33 -0.58 -5.26
N ALA A 216 -5.12 -1.62 -5.53
CA ALA A 216 -5.60 -1.92 -6.89
C ALA A 216 -6.46 -0.77 -7.46
N ARG A 217 -7.37 -0.21 -6.64
CA ARG A 217 -8.19 0.95 -7.02
C ARG A 217 -7.32 2.18 -7.29
N GLY A 218 -6.37 2.44 -6.42
CA GLY A 218 -5.45 3.56 -6.53
C GLY A 218 -4.58 3.48 -7.78
N LEU A 219 -4.01 2.32 -8.09
CA LEU A 219 -3.22 2.13 -9.30
C LEU A 219 -4.05 2.28 -10.57
N SER A 220 -5.31 1.79 -10.56
CA SER A 220 -6.24 2.02 -11.67
C SER A 220 -6.56 3.49 -11.85
N TYR A 221 -6.69 4.25 -10.74
CA TYR A 221 -6.85 5.69 -10.80
C TYR A 221 -5.65 6.40 -11.41
N LEU A 222 -4.42 6.06 -11.00
CA LEU A 222 -3.20 6.65 -11.56
C LEU A 222 -3.03 6.31 -13.05
N GLU A 223 -3.36 5.10 -13.45
CA GLU A 223 -3.31 4.69 -14.87
C GLU A 223 -4.27 5.53 -15.73
N ALA A 224 -5.45 5.85 -15.19
CA ALA A 224 -6.43 6.72 -15.85
C ALA A 224 -6.10 8.21 -15.73
N ASN A 225 -5.28 8.61 -14.75
CA ASN A 225 -4.97 10.00 -14.41
C ASN A 225 -3.45 10.22 -14.28
N PRO A 226 -2.67 10.12 -15.37
CA PRO A 226 -1.20 10.10 -15.32
C PRO A 226 -0.55 11.41 -14.81
N SER A 227 -1.32 12.49 -14.74
CA SER A 227 -0.88 13.79 -14.20
C SER A 227 -1.18 13.97 -12.70
N GLN A 228 -1.61 12.92 -12.01
CA GLN A 228 -1.95 12.95 -10.59
C GLN A 228 -0.96 12.17 -9.75
N THR A 229 -1.02 12.41 -8.44
CA THR A 229 -0.41 11.59 -7.40
C THR A 229 -1.48 10.95 -6.55
N LEU A 230 -1.10 9.97 -5.75
CA LEU A 230 -2.00 9.16 -4.96
C LEU A 230 -1.36 8.86 -3.60
N TRP A 231 -2.16 8.92 -2.55
CA TRP A 231 -1.83 8.34 -1.26
C TRP A 231 -2.59 7.03 -1.07
N VAL A 232 -1.88 5.97 -0.74
CA VAL A 232 -2.48 4.69 -0.36
C VAL A 232 -2.14 4.41 1.09
N MET A 233 -3.18 4.17 1.89
CA MET A 233 -3.06 4.04 3.34
C MET A 233 -3.76 2.78 3.83
N ASN A 234 -3.30 2.25 4.94
CA ASN A 234 -4.06 1.28 5.74
C ASN A 234 -3.87 1.58 7.23
N TRP A 235 -4.80 1.11 8.05
CA TRP A 235 -4.70 1.18 9.49
C TRP A 235 -5.55 0.10 10.17
N ASP A 236 -5.03 -0.41 11.26
CA ASP A 236 -5.80 -1.13 12.27
C ASP A 236 -5.14 -0.95 13.64
N ALA A 237 -5.92 -1.15 14.69
CA ALA A 237 -5.46 -1.06 16.07
C ALA A 237 -6.32 -1.94 16.99
N PRO A 238 -5.83 -2.28 18.20
CA PRO A 238 -6.63 -2.96 19.20
C PRO A 238 -7.85 -2.15 19.60
N SER A 239 -8.90 -2.82 20.01
CA SER A 239 -10.03 -2.17 20.72
C SER A 239 -9.57 -1.69 22.10
N TYR A 240 -10.28 -0.74 22.66
CA TYR A 240 -10.00 -0.28 24.03
C TYR A 240 -11.08 -0.79 24.99
N PRO A 241 -10.71 -1.30 26.17
CA PRO A 241 -9.36 -1.70 26.59
C PRO A 241 -8.78 -2.85 25.76
N PRO A 242 -7.45 -2.96 25.61
CA PRO A 242 -6.82 -4.08 24.93
C PRO A 242 -7.20 -5.41 25.59
N GLN A 243 -7.49 -6.42 24.77
CA GLN A 243 -7.79 -7.78 25.19
C GLN A 243 -6.72 -8.74 24.62
N ASP A 244 -6.55 -9.90 25.23
CA ASP A 244 -5.66 -10.92 24.69
C ASP A 244 -6.04 -11.30 23.25
N ASN A 245 -5.04 -11.58 22.41
CA ASN A 245 -5.17 -11.90 20.99
C ASN A 245 -5.72 -10.78 20.10
N GLN A 246 -5.56 -9.54 20.48
CA GLN A 246 -5.95 -8.43 19.66
C GLN A 246 -4.96 -8.14 18.52
N ILE A 247 -5.44 -7.28 17.61
CA ILE A 247 -4.66 -6.78 16.49
C ILE A 247 -3.59 -5.81 17.01
N ASN A 248 -2.38 -5.95 16.50
CA ASN A 248 -1.30 -4.99 16.74
C ASN A 248 -1.53 -3.73 15.91
N GLU A 249 -1.40 -2.58 16.56
CA GLU A 249 -1.60 -1.30 15.91
C GLU A 249 -0.53 -1.03 14.85
N ASN A 250 -0.98 -0.48 13.73
CA ASN A 250 -0.10 -0.23 12.62
C ASN A 250 -0.78 0.66 11.57
N MET A 251 -0.04 1.57 11.00
CA MET A 251 -0.49 2.46 9.93
C MET A 251 0.61 2.67 8.91
N VAL A 252 0.26 2.57 7.63
CA VAL A 252 1.15 2.85 6.51
C VAL A 252 0.56 3.93 5.63
N LEU A 253 1.42 4.79 5.10
CA LEU A 253 1.13 5.71 4.00
C LEU A 253 2.18 5.54 2.93
N LEU A 254 1.73 5.28 1.71
CA LEU A 254 2.54 5.25 0.50
C LEU A 254 2.15 6.44 -0.38
N VAL A 255 3.14 7.22 -0.82
CA VAL A 255 2.95 8.26 -1.84
C VAL A 255 3.36 7.69 -3.19
N LEU A 256 2.41 7.62 -4.11
CA LEU A 256 2.57 7.00 -5.42
C LEU A 256 2.38 8.02 -6.55
N ALA A 257 3.11 7.79 -7.65
CA ALA A 257 2.96 8.55 -8.89
C ALA A 257 2.99 7.60 -10.10
N GLY A 258 2.40 8.02 -11.22
CA GLY A 258 2.44 7.27 -12.47
C GLY A 258 3.88 7.09 -12.99
N PRO A 259 4.13 6.11 -13.88
CA PRO A 259 5.50 5.80 -14.33
C PRO A 259 6.18 6.95 -15.06
N ASP A 260 5.43 7.76 -15.78
CA ASP A 260 5.93 8.89 -16.55
C ASP A 260 5.76 10.24 -15.83
N TYR A 261 5.23 10.22 -14.60
CA TYR A 261 5.06 11.43 -13.80
C TYR A 261 6.42 11.95 -13.31
N LYS A 262 6.71 13.21 -13.62
CA LYS A 262 7.97 13.84 -13.19
C LYS A 262 7.86 14.27 -11.73
N THR A 263 8.41 13.48 -10.85
CA THR A 263 8.57 13.85 -9.45
C THR A 263 9.89 14.60 -9.24
N GLU A 264 9.98 15.32 -8.13
CA GLU A 264 11.26 15.93 -7.69
C GLU A 264 12.20 14.88 -7.09
N ARG A 265 11.74 13.64 -6.96
CA ARG A 265 12.40 12.56 -6.22
C ARG A 265 12.54 11.31 -7.05
N ALA A 266 13.66 10.63 -6.86
CA ALA A 266 13.86 9.31 -7.42
C ALA A 266 12.88 8.28 -6.79
N PRO A 267 12.38 7.31 -7.55
CA PRO A 267 11.55 6.26 -6.99
C PRO A 267 12.31 5.45 -5.93
N LEU A 268 11.65 5.12 -4.82
CA LEU A 268 12.12 4.15 -3.83
C LEU A 268 11.98 2.72 -4.35
N ALA A 269 10.91 2.47 -5.07
CA ALA A 269 10.59 1.18 -5.72
C ALA A 269 9.52 1.39 -6.79
N TRP A 270 9.21 0.33 -7.53
CA TRP A 270 8.11 0.24 -8.49
C TRP A 270 7.08 -0.76 -7.98
N LEU A 271 5.81 -0.37 -7.96
CA LEU A 271 4.72 -1.15 -7.42
C LEU A 271 3.70 -1.49 -8.50
N SER A 272 3.46 -2.78 -8.73
CA SER A 272 2.55 -3.27 -9.75
C SER A 272 1.12 -3.47 -9.24
N HIS A 273 0.16 -3.61 -10.16
CA HIS A 273 -1.20 -3.98 -9.81
C HIS A 273 -1.26 -5.31 -9.07
N PRO A 274 -1.94 -5.37 -7.92
CA PRO A 274 -2.26 -6.64 -7.28
C PRO A 274 -3.05 -7.56 -8.20
N ALA A 275 -2.80 -8.84 -8.10
CA ALA A 275 -3.61 -9.88 -8.69
C ALA A 275 -4.38 -10.61 -7.61
N THR A 276 -5.62 -10.98 -7.89
CA THR A 276 -6.47 -11.72 -6.98
C THR A 276 -7.07 -12.91 -7.70
N THR A 277 -7.26 -14.03 -6.96
CA THR A 277 -7.84 -15.28 -7.44
C THR A 277 -8.59 -15.96 -6.30
N ASN A 278 -9.74 -16.56 -6.57
CA ASN A 278 -10.46 -17.37 -5.62
C ASN A 278 -10.06 -18.84 -5.76
N ALA A 279 -9.78 -19.50 -4.63
CA ALA A 279 -9.46 -20.93 -4.63
C ALA A 279 -10.64 -21.79 -5.12
N GLU A 280 -11.87 -21.30 -4.97
CA GLU A 280 -13.09 -21.98 -5.42
C GLU A 280 -13.23 -22.03 -6.96
N ASP A 281 -12.54 -21.15 -7.68
CA ASP A 281 -12.54 -21.15 -9.14
C ASP A 281 -11.80 -22.37 -9.76
N PHE A 282 -11.10 -23.15 -8.93
CA PHE A 282 -10.29 -24.30 -9.33
C PHE A 282 -10.94 -25.63 -8.98
N LYS A 283 -10.72 -26.63 -9.84
CA LYS A 283 -11.29 -27.98 -9.64
C LYS A 283 -10.56 -28.71 -8.52
N SER A 284 -11.35 -29.41 -7.72
CA SER A 284 -10.84 -30.41 -6.76
C SER A 284 -10.92 -31.77 -7.43
N ASP A 285 -9.81 -32.24 -7.96
CA ASP A 285 -9.68 -33.56 -8.56
C ASP A 285 -8.52 -34.30 -7.89
N SER A 286 -8.60 -35.63 -7.78
CA SER A 286 -7.56 -36.46 -7.16
C SER A 286 -6.22 -36.34 -7.89
N ASP A 287 -6.26 -36.08 -9.19
CA ASP A 287 -5.07 -36.02 -10.05
C ASP A 287 -4.48 -34.60 -10.17
N GLN A 288 -5.10 -33.61 -9.51
CA GLN A 288 -4.68 -32.21 -9.53
C GLN A 288 -4.10 -31.79 -8.17
N PRO A 289 -3.19 -30.80 -8.13
CA PRO A 289 -2.79 -30.19 -6.88
C PRO A 289 -4.00 -29.60 -6.12
N PRO A 290 -3.92 -29.41 -4.80
CA PRO A 290 -4.98 -28.75 -4.04
C PRO A 290 -5.40 -27.41 -4.69
N ARG A 291 -6.70 -27.08 -4.64
CA ARG A 291 -7.25 -25.84 -5.22
C ARG A 291 -6.46 -24.60 -4.85
N THR A 292 -6.04 -24.50 -3.58
CA THR A 292 -5.25 -23.40 -3.08
C THR A 292 -3.88 -23.30 -3.77
N VAL A 293 -3.24 -24.43 -4.06
CA VAL A 293 -1.96 -24.44 -4.80
C VAL A 293 -2.16 -24.00 -6.25
N GLN A 294 -3.24 -24.47 -6.90
CA GLN A 294 -3.59 -24.01 -8.25
C GLN A 294 -3.86 -22.51 -8.28
N ALA A 295 -4.60 -22.00 -7.31
CA ALA A 295 -4.91 -20.58 -7.16
C ALA A 295 -3.64 -19.75 -6.91
N TRP A 296 -2.71 -20.23 -6.04
CA TRP A 296 -1.41 -19.58 -5.82
C TRP A 296 -0.58 -19.49 -7.11
N LYS A 297 -0.49 -20.57 -7.87
CA LYS A 297 0.21 -20.55 -9.17
C LYS A 297 -0.38 -19.51 -10.13
N ALA A 298 -1.70 -19.48 -10.21
CA ALA A 298 -2.41 -18.53 -11.07
C ALA A 298 -2.20 -17.07 -10.64
N VAL A 299 -2.33 -16.78 -9.33
CA VAL A 299 -2.19 -15.41 -8.82
C VAL A 299 -0.74 -14.92 -8.89
N PHE A 300 0.25 -15.77 -8.60
CA PHE A 300 1.66 -15.44 -8.75
C PHE A 300 2.02 -15.12 -10.20
N GLY A 301 1.64 -16.02 -11.12
CA GLY A 301 1.87 -15.78 -12.54
C GLY A 301 1.21 -14.48 -13.04
N LYS A 302 0.01 -14.14 -12.54
CA LYS A 302 -0.68 -12.89 -12.88
C LYS A 302 0.01 -11.66 -12.28
N ALA A 303 0.41 -11.71 -11.00
CA ALA A 303 1.11 -10.60 -10.33
C ALA A 303 2.47 -10.31 -10.99
N ILE A 304 3.23 -11.36 -11.31
CA ILE A 304 4.53 -11.25 -11.98
C ILE A 304 4.37 -10.63 -13.39
N ARG A 305 3.37 -11.06 -14.15
CA ARG A 305 3.04 -10.45 -15.45
C ARG A 305 2.60 -8.99 -15.32
N ASN A 306 1.80 -8.65 -14.31
CA ASN A 306 1.40 -7.26 -14.05
C ASN A 306 2.62 -6.35 -13.83
N ALA A 307 3.69 -6.87 -13.25
CA ALA A 307 4.94 -6.16 -13.04
C ALA A 307 5.87 -6.16 -14.28
N GLY A 308 5.49 -6.84 -15.36
CA GLY A 308 6.38 -7.02 -16.52
C GLY A 308 7.65 -7.82 -16.19
N LYS A 309 7.57 -8.72 -15.22
CA LYS A 309 8.68 -9.55 -14.73
C LYS A 309 8.51 -11.01 -15.14
N GLN A 310 9.59 -11.77 -14.98
CA GLN A 310 9.59 -13.21 -15.05
C GLN A 310 9.73 -13.81 -13.65
N THR A 311 9.38 -15.06 -13.48
CA THR A 311 9.49 -15.75 -12.18
C THR A 311 10.93 -15.75 -11.64
N ALA A 312 11.92 -15.86 -12.51
CA ALA A 312 13.33 -15.79 -12.16
C ALA A 312 13.81 -14.41 -11.63
N ASP A 313 13.02 -13.32 -11.87
CA ASP A 313 13.33 -12.00 -11.35
C ASP A 313 12.95 -11.84 -9.87
N ILE A 314 12.13 -12.75 -9.34
CA ILE A 314 11.69 -12.71 -7.93
C ILE A 314 12.81 -13.28 -7.07
N GLY A 315 13.30 -12.48 -6.16
CA GLY A 315 14.39 -12.87 -5.25
C GLY A 315 14.01 -12.91 -3.77
N PHE A 316 12.76 -12.59 -3.44
CA PHE A 316 12.25 -12.67 -2.06
C PHE A 316 10.73 -12.72 -2.02
N VAL A 317 10.15 -13.32 -0.98
CA VAL A 317 8.70 -13.39 -0.77
C VAL A 317 8.35 -12.89 0.63
N ILE A 318 7.41 -11.94 0.73
CA ILE A 318 6.84 -11.50 2.00
C ILE A 318 5.41 -11.97 2.07
N HIS A 319 5.02 -12.58 3.19
CA HIS A 319 3.67 -13.13 3.37
C HIS A 319 3.14 -12.94 4.79
N ASP A 320 1.84 -13.10 4.94
CA ASP A 320 1.09 -12.94 6.20
C ASP A 320 0.51 -14.27 6.73
N ALA A 321 1.14 -15.39 6.46
CA ALA A 321 0.67 -16.69 6.97
C ALA A 321 0.76 -16.74 8.49
N ASN A 322 -0.39 -16.56 9.16
CA ASN A 322 -0.48 -16.49 10.61
C ASN A 322 -0.43 -17.90 11.25
N LYS A 323 0.17 -18.01 12.46
CA LYS A 323 0.29 -19.25 13.22
C LYS A 323 -0.94 -19.62 14.06
N SER A 324 -1.93 -18.74 14.21
CA SER A 324 -2.93 -18.82 15.28
C SER A 324 -4.02 -19.88 15.10
N HIS A 325 -4.11 -20.56 13.95
CA HIS A 325 -5.13 -21.58 13.69
C HIS A 325 -4.59 -22.80 12.93
N LEU A 326 -5.24 -23.96 13.09
CA LEU A 326 -4.90 -25.19 12.35
C LEU A 326 -4.94 -25.00 10.82
N SER A 327 -5.83 -24.16 10.32
CA SER A 327 -5.91 -23.79 8.91
C SER A 327 -4.67 -23.01 8.43
N SER A 328 -3.95 -22.33 9.31
CA SER A 328 -2.75 -21.56 8.97
C SER A 328 -1.55 -22.43 8.57
N SER A 329 -1.44 -23.63 9.14
CA SER A 329 -0.41 -24.58 8.76
C SER A 329 -0.60 -25.08 7.33
N ASN A 330 -1.84 -25.35 6.92
CA ASN A 330 -2.17 -25.75 5.56
C ASN A 330 -1.92 -24.61 4.57
N ARG A 331 -2.26 -23.36 4.93
CA ARG A 331 -2.00 -22.18 4.10
C ARG A 331 -0.52 -21.99 3.87
N LEU A 332 0.27 -22.10 4.93
CA LEU A 332 1.72 -22.00 4.84
C LEU A 332 2.31 -23.14 3.99
N ALA A 333 1.84 -24.37 4.16
CA ALA A 333 2.30 -25.51 3.38
C ALA A 333 1.97 -25.37 1.90
N HIS A 334 0.76 -24.89 1.55
CA HIS A 334 0.38 -24.67 0.16
C HIS A 334 1.19 -23.52 -0.47
N LEU A 335 1.45 -22.44 0.28
CA LEU A 335 2.31 -21.36 -0.16
C LEU A 335 3.74 -21.86 -0.39
N ALA A 336 4.34 -22.56 0.59
CA ALA A 336 5.68 -23.10 0.51
C ALA A 336 5.84 -24.03 -0.69
N ARG A 337 4.90 -24.94 -0.89
CA ARG A 337 4.85 -25.82 -2.05
C ARG A 337 4.84 -25.02 -3.35
N THR A 338 4.00 -24.00 -3.45
CA THR A 338 3.90 -23.20 -4.67
C THR A 338 5.18 -22.42 -4.94
N VAL A 339 5.79 -21.81 -3.92
CA VAL A 339 7.06 -21.11 -4.07
C VAL A 339 8.15 -22.07 -4.54
N THR A 340 8.26 -23.25 -3.93
CA THR A 340 9.26 -24.24 -4.34
C THR A 340 9.05 -24.76 -5.78
N GLU A 341 7.79 -24.96 -6.20
CA GLU A 341 7.49 -25.43 -7.55
C GLU A 341 7.65 -24.34 -8.63
N GLU A 342 7.24 -23.10 -8.36
CA GLU A 342 7.26 -22.00 -9.34
C GLU A 342 8.57 -21.20 -9.31
N MET A 343 9.26 -21.16 -8.19
CA MET A 343 10.48 -20.38 -7.95
C MET A 343 11.58 -21.25 -7.34
N PRO A 344 12.05 -22.29 -8.05
CA PRO A 344 12.98 -23.28 -7.48
C PRO A 344 14.36 -22.70 -7.10
N ALA A 345 14.65 -21.47 -7.52
CA ALA A 345 15.87 -20.77 -7.11
C ALA A 345 15.77 -20.15 -5.70
N LEU A 346 14.56 -20.09 -5.10
CA LEU A 346 14.35 -19.58 -3.76
C LEU A 346 14.34 -20.71 -2.73
N ASP A 347 15.05 -20.53 -1.64
CA ASP A 347 14.88 -21.33 -0.44
C ASP A 347 13.76 -20.73 0.41
N PHE A 348 12.65 -21.46 0.56
CA PHE A 348 11.49 -20.97 1.31
C PHE A 348 11.81 -20.58 2.75
N MET A 349 12.79 -21.21 3.38
CA MET A 349 13.18 -20.91 4.77
C MET A 349 14.06 -19.67 4.90
N VAL A 350 14.77 -19.30 3.83
CA VAL A 350 15.77 -18.23 3.80
C VAL A 350 15.26 -16.99 3.05
N ASP A 351 14.64 -17.24 1.88
CA ASP A 351 14.21 -16.18 0.97
C ASP A 351 12.74 -15.78 1.18
N THR A 352 12.16 -16.08 2.35
CA THR A 352 10.82 -15.62 2.71
C THR A 352 10.77 -14.91 4.06
N PHE A 353 9.80 -14.02 4.22
CA PHE A 353 9.55 -13.32 5.48
C PHE A 353 8.08 -13.46 5.87
N ASN A 354 7.83 -14.00 7.05
CA ASN A 354 6.50 -14.16 7.62
C ASN A 354 6.21 -13.01 8.61
N THR A 355 5.49 -12.01 8.15
CA THR A 355 5.23 -10.79 8.93
C THR A 355 4.50 -11.05 10.25
N PRO A 356 3.41 -11.83 10.32
CA PRO A 356 2.76 -12.13 11.59
C PRO A 356 3.60 -12.92 12.59
N PHE A 357 4.63 -13.61 12.12
CA PHE A 357 5.55 -14.29 13.03
C PHE A 357 6.35 -13.31 13.88
N VAL A 358 6.66 -12.15 13.29
CA VAL A 358 7.49 -11.09 13.91
C VAL A 358 6.61 -10.01 14.54
N LEU A 359 5.61 -9.53 13.82
CA LEU A 359 4.80 -8.37 14.20
C LEU A 359 3.42 -8.74 14.77
N GLY A 360 3.03 -10.02 14.73
CA GLY A 360 1.70 -10.46 15.13
C GLY A 360 0.62 -10.13 14.09
N ASN A 361 -0.64 -10.24 14.49
CA ASN A 361 -1.78 -9.92 13.62
C ASN A 361 -1.97 -8.40 13.54
N MET A 362 -2.00 -7.86 12.33
CA MET A 362 -2.16 -6.42 12.09
C MET A 362 -3.49 -6.09 11.39
N GLY A 363 -4.40 -7.07 11.27
CA GLY A 363 -5.72 -6.86 10.66
C GLY A 363 -5.68 -6.15 9.33
N ALA A 364 -6.50 -5.10 9.16
CA ALA A 364 -6.53 -4.28 7.95
C ALA A 364 -5.20 -3.55 7.65
N GLY A 365 -4.31 -3.44 8.64
CA GLY A 365 -2.96 -2.88 8.50
C GLY A 365 -1.95 -3.80 7.80
N THR A 366 -2.30 -5.07 7.52
CA THR A 366 -1.34 -6.10 7.08
C THR A 366 -0.79 -5.87 5.68
N ALA A 367 -1.65 -5.66 4.69
CA ALA A 367 -1.25 -5.66 3.27
C ALA A 367 -0.20 -4.60 2.95
N LEU A 368 -0.43 -3.34 3.33
CA LEU A 368 0.52 -2.27 3.02
C LEU A 368 1.76 -2.30 3.91
N THR A 369 1.71 -2.90 5.10
CA THR A 369 2.93 -3.18 5.86
C THR A 369 3.83 -4.15 5.11
N ASN A 370 3.27 -5.23 4.58
CA ASN A 370 4.03 -6.16 3.75
C ASN A 370 4.60 -5.47 2.49
N VAL A 371 3.83 -4.58 1.87
CA VAL A 371 4.31 -3.76 0.74
C VAL A 371 5.42 -2.81 1.17
N ALA A 372 5.32 -2.13 2.33
CA ALA A 372 6.36 -1.23 2.83
C ALA A 372 7.67 -1.98 3.13
N LEU A 373 7.60 -3.16 3.75
CA LEU A 373 8.75 -4.03 3.95
C LEU A 373 9.37 -4.49 2.61
N ALA A 374 8.52 -4.81 1.63
CA ALA A 374 8.98 -5.18 0.28
C ALA A 374 9.68 -4.00 -0.43
N ILE A 375 9.18 -2.77 -0.25
CA ILE A 375 9.83 -1.56 -0.78
C ILE A 375 11.24 -1.41 -0.17
N ALA A 376 11.37 -1.58 1.15
CA ALA A 376 12.66 -1.51 1.82
C ALA A 376 13.63 -2.59 1.30
N TYR A 377 13.17 -3.82 1.20
CA TYR A 377 14.00 -4.92 0.66
C TYR A 377 14.41 -4.64 -0.80
N ALA A 378 13.47 -4.29 -1.66
CA ALA A 378 13.76 -4.03 -3.07
C ALA A 378 14.72 -2.85 -3.26
N ASN A 379 14.56 -1.77 -2.48
CA ASN A 379 15.41 -0.59 -2.56
C ASN A 379 16.87 -0.88 -2.19
N HIS A 380 17.09 -1.65 -1.13
CA HIS A 380 18.42 -1.86 -0.55
C HIS A 380 19.12 -3.14 -1.07
N VAL A 381 18.35 -4.19 -1.41
CA VAL A 381 18.92 -5.46 -1.91
C VAL A 381 18.92 -5.52 -3.44
N GLY A 382 18.05 -4.77 -4.11
CA GLY A 382 18.00 -4.71 -5.57
C GLY A 382 17.30 -5.91 -6.22
N LYS A 383 16.52 -6.68 -5.46
CA LYS A 383 15.75 -7.82 -5.97
C LYS A 383 14.25 -7.49 -5.98
N SER A 384 13.51 -8.04 -6.93
CA SER A 384 12.06 -7.95 -6.92
C SER A 384 11.47 -8.82 -5.81
N VAL A 385 10.46 -8.31 -5.13
CA VAL A 385 9.80 -8.97 -4.00
C VAL A 385 8.35 -9.28 -4.37
N LEU A 386 7.95 -10.53 -4.18
CA LEU A 386 6.55 -10.95 -4.26
C LEU A 386 5.90 -10.80 -2.88
N VAL A 387 4.82 -10.06 -2.80
CA VAL A 387 4.01 -9.90 -1.58
C VAL A 387 2.76 -10.72 -1.71
N ALA A 388 2.52 -11.63 -0.77
CA ALA A 388 1.42 -12.60 -0.79
C ALA A 388 0.50 -12.42 0.42
N GLY A 389 -0.79 -12.15 0.17
CA GLY A 389 -1.85 -12.12 1.18
C GLY A 389 -2.49 -13.50 1.33
N THR A 390 -2.23 -14.14 2.46
CA THR A 390 -2.65 -15.53 2.74
C THR A 390 -3.79 -15.61 3.77
N THR A 391 -4.08 -14.52 4.46
CA THR A 391 -5.00 -14.54 5.62
C THR A 391 -6.44 -14.84 5.24
N GLU A 392 -6.90 -14.40 4.06
CA GLU A 392 -8.22 -14.73 3.54
C GLU A 392 -8.17 -16.05 2.77
N GLU A 393 -8.90 -17.06 3.26
CA GLU A 393 -8.78 -18.44 2.76
C GLU A 393 -9.30 -18.61 1.33
N SER A 394 -10.37 -17.93 0.97
CA SER A 394 -10.98 -18.01 -0.35
C SER A 394 -10.31 -17.11 -1.38
N GLN A 395 -9.82 -15.94 -0.96
CA GLN A 395 -9.32 -14.90 -1.84
C GLN A 395 -7.81 -14.71 -1.68
N LEU A 396 -7.04 -15.32 -2.55
CA LEU A 396 -5.59 -15.20 -2.58
C LEU A 396 -5.19 -13.95 -3.37
N THR A 397 -4.30 -13.15 -2.81
CA THR A 397 -3.86 -11.90 -3.45
C THR A 397 -2.33 -11.83 -3.45
N ALA A 398 -1.76 -11.35 -4.54
CA ALA A 398 -0.33 -11.07 -4.62
C ALA A 398 -0.03 -9.81 -5.44
N THR A 399 1.07 -9.15 -5.12
CA THR A 399 1.63 -8.04 -5.89
C THR A 399 3.15 -8.13 -5.94
N VAL A 400 3.77 -7.45 -6.90
CA VAL A 400 5.22 -7.41 -7.02
C VAL A 400 5.71 -5.99 -6.79
N VAL A 401 6.75 -5.88 -5.95
CA VAL A 401 7.53 -4.67 -5.73
C VAL A 401 8.88 -4.86 -6.41
N ALA A 402 9.18 -4.05 -7.42
CA ALA A 402 10.43 -4.10 -8.14
C ALA A 402 11.41 -3.01 -7.67
N PRO A 403 12.73 -3.25 -7.71
CA PRO A 403 13.73 -2.28 -7.28
C PRO A 403 13.76 -1.04 -8.17
N PRO A 404 14.24 0.11 -7.64
CA PRO A 404 14.52 1.29 -8.44
C PRO A 404 15.72 1.05 -9.35
N ALA A 405 15.93 1.93 -10.32
CA ALA A 405 17.10 1.86 -11.22
C ALA A 405 18.44 2.04 -10.46
N ILE A 406 18.41 2.83 -9.38
CA ILE A 406 19.56 3.06 -8.51
C ILE A 406 19.26 2.43 -7.16
N VAL A 407 19.86 1.29 -6.90
CA VAL A 407 19.80 0.58 -5.62
C VAL A 407 20.73 1.25 -4.62
N ARG A 408 20.32 1.29 -3.36
CA ARG A 408 21.11 1.87 -2.26
C ARG A 408 21.45 0.79 -1.23
N PRO A 409 22.50 -0.03 -1.48
CA PRO A 409 22.87 -1.10 -0.56
C PRO A 409 23.23 -0.49 0.80
N ILE A 410 22.80 -1.17 1.86
CA ILE A 410 23.14 -0.81 3.22
C ILE A 410 24.64 -1.04 3.41
N ASN A 411 25.32 -0.02 3.93
CA ASN A 411 26.68 -0.18 4.38
C ASN A 411 26.65 -0.73 5.83
N PRO A 412 27.05 -2.00 6.07
CA PRO A 412 27.00 -2.58 7.40
C PRO A 412 27.97 -1.91 8.40
N ASP A 413 29.02 -1.26 7.89
CA ASP A 413 30.01 -0.57 8.71
C ASP A 413 29.57 0.85 9.12
N LYS A 414 28.48 1.34 8.55
CA LYS A 414 27.96 2.66 8.84
C LYS A 414 26.77 2.58 9.80
N PRO A 415 26.96 2.92 11.07
CA PRO A 415 25.90 2.80 12.05
C PRO A 415 24.80 3.83 11.79
N TRP A 416 23.55 3.41 11.96
CA TRP A 416 22.40 4.29 12.01
C TRP A 416 22.40 5.06 13.32
N PHE A 417 22.07 6.34 13.26
CA PHE A 417 22.00 7.18 14.42
C PHE A 417 20.55 7.42 14.83
N ARG A 418 20.32 7.31 16.12
CA ARG A 418 19.08 7.72 16.75
C ARG A 418 18.97 9.26 16.77
N ALA A 419 17.78 9.81 16.50
CA ALA A 419 17.53 11.23 16.68
C ALA A 419 17.57 11.60 18.17
N ARG A 420 18.35 12.63 18.51
CA ARG A 420 18.58 13.03 19.92
C ARG A 420 17.59 14.07 20.44
N SER A 421 16.71 14.63 19.62
CA SER A 421 15.73 15.65 20.02
C SER A 421 14.35 15.33 19.47
N GLY A 422 13.35 15.46 20.33
CA GLY A 422 12.03 14.86 20.23
C GLY A 422 11.12 15.26 19.08
N SER A 423 11.42 16.25 18.24
CA SER A 423 10.50 16.71 17.20
C SER A 423 10.76 16.16 15.79
N HIS A 424 11.84 15.40 15.59
CA HIS A 424 12.25 14.93 14.25
C HIS A 424 12.40 13.40 14.15
N THR A 425 11.71 12.69 14.99
CA THR A 425 11.97 11.28 15.22
C THR A 425 11.30 10.36 14.22
N TYR A 426 10.10 10.71 13.73
CA TYR A 426 9.43 9.96 12.67
C TYR A 426 9.65 10.62 11.31
N LEU A 427 10.85 10.51 10.78
CA LEU A 427 11.05 10.98 9.41
C LEU A 427 10.41 9.98 8.44
N ALA A 428 9.51 10.48 7.60
CA ALA A 428 9.04 9.75 6.44
C ALA A 428 10.23 9.43 5.53
N TRP A 429 10.21 8.24 4.94
CA TRP A 429 11.22 7.84 3.99
C TRP A 429 10.87 8.32 2.60
N TRP A 430 11.68 9.23 2.08
CA TRP A 430 11.52 9.81 0.77
C TRP A 430 12.59 9.35 -0.21
N GLY A 431 12.26 9.30 -1.48
CA GLY A 431 13.24 9.17 -2.54
C GLY A 431 14.23 10.34 -2.56
N ALA A 432 15.43 10.10 -3.07
CA ALA A 432 16.45 11.14 -3.21
C ALA A 432 15.98 12.25 -4.18
N ARG A 433 16.19 13.51 -3.83
CA ARG A 433 15.92 14.61 -4.74
C ARG A 433 16.91 14.62 -5.90
N HIS A 434 16.45 14.98 -7.08
CA HIS A 434 17.30 15.07 -8.27
C HIS A 434 18.22 16.30 -8.26
N ASP A 435 17.84 17.33 -7.50
CA ASP A 435 18.47 18.66 -7.54
C ASP A 435 19.19 19.07 -6.25
N ALA A 436 19.18 18.23 -5.23
CA ALA A 436 19.81 18.54 -3.95
C ALA A 436 20.19 17.28 -3.18
N ASP A 437 21.38 17.28 -2.62
CA ASP A 437 21.81 16.32 -1.60
C ASP A 437 21.20 16.72 -0.25
N LEU A 438 19.93 16.36 -0.05
CA LEU A 438 19.28 16.61 1.24
C LEU A 438 19.64 15.56 2.27
N ILE A 439 20.20 16.06 3.36
CA ILE A 439 20.61 15.29 4.54
C ILE A 439 19.41 14.65 5.26
N LEU A 440 18.19 15.10 4.97
CA LEU A 440 16.95 14.76 5.68
C LEU A 440 16.13 13.62 5.04
N GLN A 441 16.73 12.80 4.19
CA GLN A 441 15.99 11.73 3.48
C GLN A 441 16.13 10.35 4.13
N GLY A 442 16.19 10.28 5.42
CA GLY A 442 16.65 9.10 6.12
C GLY A 442 18.15 9.15 6.32
N TYR A 443 18.67 8.24 7.13
CA TYR A 443 20.10 8.20 7.49
C TYR A 443 20.93 7.32 6.56
N SER A 444 20.36 6.79 5.48
CA SER A 444 21.11 6.11 4.43
C SER A 444 21.84 7.15 3.58
N ARG A 445 23.14 7.20 3.69
CA ARG A 445 24.03 7.99 2.84
C ARG A 445 24.79 7.10 1.89
#